data_f06f33d737f1dc1bc32f8e0ca629a014
#
_entry.id   f06f33d737f1dc1bc32f8e0ca629a014
#
_cell.length_a   1.000
_cell.length_b   1.000
_cell.length_c   1.000
_cell.angle_alpha   90.00
_cell.angle_beta   90.00
_cell.angle_gamma   90.00
#
_symmetry.space_group_name_H-M   'P 1'
#
loop_
_entity.id
_entity.type
_entity.pdbx_description
1 polymer ?
#
loop_
_entity_poly.entity_id
_entity_poly.type
_entity_poly.pdbx_seq_one_letter_code
_entity_poly.pdbx_strand_id
1 'polypeptide(L)'
;MLFKNQLAYSITFIALCMASMGGALIAQTKVWSEDMTTSLAEVGWIEQANDGFIIAAGAKGLMGLDNNTGKQVWIKPELKGVIQASYQNIEGLPLFYAEYTPIVGKTRGIIIHSSTGDILYDTKDDNYRIKTYHLLPDQGVILFEMTKENTKLLMSFSLSTMSKTWVTDLGVIKGLIAQLGNSTTRESFIDHGPMFSKSGDLIVGMKEMAYGIDAKTGTINWRYEADKDLQALVYSPQNNSLYLGVKKSNKLTVLEPAKGTDITPGKLKLKGVLLDITSDSKNNIVLVESEGFNLIDPKTNDLIWNKSYKIPYLDEVIPFQKGYIAVAKDADNGSIAYVDNTGKQIWDTKVKGYVYYATTTEKGVLYISTERSNIISFSDGKDIWDKDVKFKSVPAVTYDDVEKKVIMFESKTGYKFDLATGDMNIFAEDIKLEDVTWKTPLEAECRPKGYFFYTNQHTSLVDKKGKLVYTKEYPQLSSTDLTSLAQLGANIAGVDVDVAGSIENMKELDRLSKGAYTTSNAASQGTAKTDVMASAAITNTNLSFEVTRTRYSNSRIARDHMFITTKDETSKRSILMINKDTGKADKTINIVDTTPLYVVDEIDTRVFICEHNMTIICYDMK
;
A
#
# COMPACT_ATOMS: atom_id res chain seq x y z
N MET A 1 -74.18 10.61 -4.77
CA MET A 1 -73.36 9.38 -4.72
C MET A 1 -71.91 9.54 -5.25
N LEU A 2 -71.60 10.62 -5.96
CA LEU A 2 -70.23 10.86 -6.52
C LEU A 2 -69.18 11.37 -5.52
N PHE A 3 -69.59 12.02 -4.45
CA PHE A 3 -68.66 12.60 -3.44
C PHE A 3 -68.09 11.55 -2.46
N LYS A 4 -68.76 10.42 -2.23
CA LYS A 4 -68.24 9.35 -1.35
C LYS A 4 -67.11 8.52 -1.96
N ASN A 5 -67.06 8.39 -3.26
CA ASN A 5 -66.06 7.59 -3.95
C ASN A 5 -64.71 8.34 -4.10
N GLN A 6 -64.73 9.67 -4.25
CA GLN A 6 -63.49 10.45 -4.31
C GLN A 6 -62.71 10.48 -2.97
N LEU A 7 -63.45 10.52 -1.85
CA LEU A 7 -62.81 10.50 -0.53
C LEU A 7 -62.17 9.15 -0.22
N ALA A 8 -62.79 8.04 -0.66
CA ALA A 8 -62.24 6.69 -0.49
C ALA A 8 -60.95 6.48 -1.32
N TYR A 9 -60.88 6.97 -2.55
CA TYR A 9 -59.70 6.91 -3.38
C TYR A 9 -58.56 7.77 -2.87
N SER A 10 -58.84 8.98 -2.32
CA SER A 10 -57.84 9.84 -1.74
C SER A 10 -57.24 9.26 -0.44
N ILE A 11 -58.04 8.63 0.40
CA ILE A 11 -57.58 7.99 1.64
C ILE A 11 -56.77 6.74 1.32
N THR A 12 -57.16 5.95 0.30
CA THR A 12 -56.39 4.76 -0.13
C THR A 12 -55.08 5.15 -0.78
N PHE A 13 -55.03 6.25 -1.55
CA PHE A 13 -53.79 6.75 -2.16
C PHE A 13 -52.84 7.31 -1.10
N ILE A 14 -53.32 8.04 -0.09
CA ILE A 14 -52.51 8.53 1.03
C ILE A 14 -51.99 7.36 1.89
N ALA A 15 -52.80 6.33 2.13
CA ALA A 15 -52.38 5.13 2.84
C ALA A 15 -51.32 4.31 2.05
N LEU A 16 -51.45 4.25 0.70
CA LEU A 16 -50.47 3.62 -0.15
C LEU A 16 -49.15 4.43 -0.22
N CYS A 17 -49.24 5.76 -0.27
CA CYS A 17 -48.04 6.62 -0.21
C CYS A 17 -47.34 6.60 1.16
N MET A 18 -48.10 6.49 2.28
CA MET A 18 -47.50 6.31 3.60
C MET A 18 -46.92 4.93 3.82
N ALA A 19 -47.45 3.89 3.17
CA ALA A 19 -46.86 2.53 3.19
C ALA A 19 -45.60 2.41 2.35
N SER A 20 -45.42 3.28 1.34
CA SER A 20 -44.19 3.31 0.53
C SER A 20 -43.06 4.18 1.11
N MET A 21 -43.36 5.00 2.16
CA MET A 21 -42.37 5.80 2.90
C MET A 21 -41.87 5.13 4.18
N GLY A 22 -42.42 3.97 4.53
CA GLY A 22 -41.86 3.11 5.56
C GLY A 22 -40.66 2.32 5.03
N GLY A 23 -39.57 2.99 4.70
CA GLY A 23 -38.28 2.32 4.71
C GLY A 23 -38.12 1.79 6.13
N ALA A 24 -38.22 0.48 6.31
CA ALA A 24 -37.94 -0.15 7.58
C ALA A 24 -36.55 0.32 8.00
N LEU A 25 -36.51 1.18 9.02
CA LEU A 25 -35.30 1.38 9.80
C LEU A 25 -34.95 -0.02 10.32
N ILE A 26 -34.07 -0.72 9.59
CA ILE A 26 -33.54 -1.99 10.04
C ILE A 26 -32.81 -1.64 11.33
N ALA A 27 -33.39 -2.05 12.45
CA ALA A 27 -32.86 -1.79 13.76
C ALA A 27 -31.42 -2.32 13.80
N GLN A 28 -30.50 -1.47 14.23
CA GLN A 28 -29.09 -1.84 14.44
C GLN A 28 -29.04 -3.07 15.32
N THR A 29 -28.43 -4.16 14.84
CA THR A 29 -28.30 -5.35 15.64
C THR A 29 -27.06 -5.20 16.52
N LYS A 30 -27.29 -4.76 17.77
CA LYS A 30 -26.27 -4.76 18.80
C LYS A 30 -25.91 -6.22 19.13
N VAL A 31 -24.64 -6.58 18.91
CA VAL A 31 -24.14 -7.92 19.20
C VAL A 31 -23.84 -8.06 20.68
N TRP A 32 -23.04 -7.12 21.20
CA TRP A 32 -22.67 -7.06 22.61
C TRP A 32 -22.36 -5.61 23.03
N SER A 33 -22.23 -5.42 24.33
CA SER A 33 -21.88 -4.15 24.95
C SER A 33 -21.19 -4.42 26.28
N GLU A 34 -20.01 -3.85 26.47
CA GLU A 34 -19.20 -4.03 27.65
C GLU A 34 -18.83 -2.70 28.28
N ASP A 35 -19.04 -2.59 29.58
CA ASP A 35 -18.67 -1.44 30.40
C ASP A 35 -17.20 -1.56 30.82
N MET A 36 -16.39 -0.59 30.40
CA MET A 36 -14.95 -0.52 30.66
C MET A 36 -14.57 0.23 31.94
N THR A 37 -15.53 0.80 32.68
CA THR A 37 -15.26 1.63 33.87
C THR A 37 -14.48 0.89 34.96
N THR A 38 -14.75 -0.38 35.15
CA THR A 38 -14.02 -1.21 36.12
C THR A 38 -12.62 -1.55 35.65
N SER A 39 -12.47 -1.97 34.41
CA SER A 39 -11.20 -2.50 33.85
C SER A 39 -10.25 -1.42 33.38
N LEU A 40 -10.74 -0.39 32.68
CA LEU A 40 -9.91 0.69 32.11
C LEU A 40 -10.13 2.07 32.74
N ALA A 41 -11.20 2.25 33.55
CA ALA A 41 -11.72 3.51 34.07
C ALA A 41 -12.29 4.41 32.98
N GLU A 42 -11.50 4.79 32.01
CA GLU A 42 -11.84 5.53 30.81
C GLU A 42 -11.09 4.90 29.64
N VAL A 43 -11.76 4.76 28.52
CA VAL A 43 -11.15 4.29 27.26
C VAL A 43 -10.56 5.49 26.54
N GLY A 44 -9.27 5.51 26.37
CA GLY A 44 -8.56 6.55 25.63
C GLY A 44 -8.56 6.31 24.12
N TRP A 45 -8.48 5.04 23.70
CA TRP A 45 -8.55 4.64 22.30
C TRP A 45 -8.88 3.14 22.14
N ILE A 46 -9.36 2.80 20.97
CA ILE A 46 -9.59 1.41 20.54
C ILE A 46 -8.99 1.21 19.15
N GLU A 47 -8.46 0.01 18.89
CA GLU A 47 -7.89 -0.43 17.62
C GLU A 47 -8.25 -1.88 17.36
N GLN A 48 -8.21 -2.31 16.10
CA GLN A 48 -8.41 -3.71 15.74
C GLN A 48 -7.10 -4.36 15.35
N ALA A 49 -6.81 -5.50 15.94
CA ALA A 49 -5.69 -6.34 15.54
C ALA A 49 -6.03 -7.18 14.29
N ASN A 50 -5.00 -7.64 13.57
CA ASN A 50 -5.17 -8.41 12.33
C ASN A 50 -5.97 -9.70 12.49
N ASP A 51 -5.94 -10.33 13.67
CA ASP A 51 -6.72 -11.51 14.01
C ASP A 51 -8.16 -11.20 14.45
N GLY A 52 -8.51 -9.90 14.47
CA GLY A 52 -9.86 -9.42 14.77
C GLY A 52 -10.08 -8.97 16.19
N PHE A 53 -9.18 -9.26 17.13
CA PHE A 53 -9.30 -8.80 18.50
C PHE A 53 -9.36 -7.27 18.58
N ILE A 54 -10.14 -6.76 19.51
CA ILE A 54 -10.19 -5.33 19.79
C ILE A 54 -9.20 -5.02 20.91
N ILE A 55 -8.27 -4.14 20.61
CA ILE A 55 -7.29 -3.63 21.57
C ILE A 55 -7.81 -2.31 22.11
N ALA A 56 -7.99 -2.21 23.41
CA ALA A 56 -8.46 -1.01 24.09
C ALA A 56 -7.45 -0.55 25.13
N ALA A 57 -7.18 0.74 25.18
CA ALA A 57 -6.28 1.34 26.17
C ALA A 57 -7.01 2.39 26.98
N GLY A 58 -6.65 2.47 28.26
CA GLY A 58 -7.23 3.43 29.17
C GLY A 58 -6.32 3.78 30.35
N ALA A 59 -6.85 4.50 31.32
CA ALA A 59 -6.09 4.96 32.48
C ALA A 59 -5.54 3.83 33.36
N LYS A 60 -6.15 2.64 33.30
CA LYS A 60 -5.72 1.48 34.09
C LYS A 60 -4.87 0.47 33.33
N GLY A 61 -4.63 0.64 32.03
CA GLY A 61 -3.78 -0.27 31.24
C GLY A 61 -4.21 -0.47 29.81
N LEU A 62 -3.72 -1.55 29.22
CA LEU A 62 -4.03 -2.03 27.87
C LEU A 62 -4.75 -3.39 28.00
N MET A 63 -5.76 -3.63 27.15
CA MET A 63 -6.50 -4.89 27.16
C MET A 63 -6.86 -5.38 25.77
N GLY A 64 -7.07 -6.68 25.62
CA GLY A 64 -7.64 -7.33 24.45
C GLY A 64 -9.03 -7.87 24.73
N LEU A 65 -9.95 -7.61 23.80
CA LEU A 65 -11.32 -8.09 23.81
C LEU A 65 -11.55 -9.04 22.64
N ASP A 66 -12.27 -10.13 22.90
CA ASP A 66 -12.79 -11.00 21.86
C ASP A 66 -13.85 -10.25 21.04
N ASN A 67 -13.68 -10.15 19.74
CA ASN A 67 -14.56 -9.37 18.86
C ASN A 67 -15.98 -9.97 18.73
N ASN A 68 -16.17 -11.23 19.03
CA ASN A 68 -17.46 -11.91 18.93
C ASN A 68 -18.31 -11.74 20.19
N THR A 69 -17.67 -11.70 21.33
CA THR A 69 -18.36 -11.74 22.62
C THR A 69 -18.20 -10.47 23.45
N GLY A 70 -17.23 -9.60 23.11
CA GLY A 70 -16.86 -8.43 23.89
C GLY A 70 -16.10 -8.75 25.17
N LYS A 71 -15.92 -10.03 25.50
CA LYS A 71 -15.27 -10.42 26.75
C LYS A 71 -13.80 -10.08 26.74
N GLN A 72 -13.34 -9.58 27.88
CA GLN A 72 -11.91 -9.41 28.13
C GLN A 72 -11.19 -10.75 28.05
N VAL A 73 -10.19 -10.85 27.18
CA VAL A 73 -9.32 -12.03 27.08
C VAL A 73 -8.08 -11.85 27.92
N TRP A 74 -7.50 -10.66 27.88
CA TRP A 74 -6.34 -10.30 28.68
C TRP A 74 -6.38 -8.81 29.07
N ILE A 75 -5.65 -8.46 30.14
CA ILE A 75 -5.39 -7.07 30.56
C ILE A 75 -3.97 -6.94 31.08
N LYS A 76 -3.31 -5.83 30.76
CA LYS A 76 -1.95 -5.44 31.17
C LYS A 76 -1.99 -4.10 31.90
N PRO A 77 -2.19 -4.13 33.24
CA PRO A 77 -2.25 -2.89 34.02
C PRO A 77 -0.92 -2.12 34.03
N GLU A 78 0.20 -2.80 33.79
CA GLU A 78 1.52 -2.21 33.68
C GLU A 78 1.72 -1.37 32.44
N LEU A 79 0.90 -1.56 31.39
CA LEU A 79 0.97 -0.83 30.13
C LEU A 79 0.04 0.40 30.11
N LYS A 80 0.09 1.19 31.21
CA LYS A 80 -0.59 2.48 31.25
C LYS A 80 0.12 3.48 30.37
N GLY A 81 -0.63 4.25 29.61
CA GLY A 81 -0.09 5.33 28.78
C GLY A 81 0.51 4.83 27.45
N VAL A 82 0.08 3.69 26.95
CA VAL A 82 0.38 3.28 25.58
C VAL A 82 -0.21 4.31 24.62
N ILE A 83 0.65 4.81 23.72
CA ILE A 83 0.33 5.91 22.81
C ILE A 83 -0.34 5.34 21.56
N GLN A 84 -1.59 5.71 21.27
CA GLN A 84 -2.31 5.26 20.08
C GLN A 84 -1.51 5.49 18.80
N ALA A 85 -0.93 6.68 18.61
CA ALA A 85 -0.13 7.02 17.44
C ALA A 85 1.11 6.11 17.26
N SER A 86 1.50 5.34 18.29
CA SER A 86 2.58 4.37 18.21
C SER A 86 2.10 2.93 17.94
N TYR A 87 0.81 2.67 18.06
CA TYR A 87 0.24 1.37 17.74
C TYR A 87 0.38 1.05 16.26
N GLN A 88 0.87 -0.12 15.94
CA GLN A 88 0.93 -0.62 14.57
C GLN A 88 0.81 -2.13 14.53
N ASN A 89 -0.18 -2.62 13.79
CA ASN A 89 -0.27 -4.03 13.45
C ASN A 89 0.92 -4.47 12.59
N ILE A 90 1.45 -5.65 12.86
CA ILE A 90 2.42 -6.30 11.97
C ILE A 90 1.62 -7.06 10.93
N GLU A 91 1.69 -6.61 9.70
CA GLU A 91 0.83 -7.05 8.61
C GLU A 91 0.75 -8.59 8.48
N GLY A 92 -0.47 -9.11 8.41
CA GLY A 92 -0.75 -10.54 8.27
C GLY A 92 -0.40 -11.41 9.47
N LEU A 93 0.01 -10.83 10.61
CA LEU A 93 0.36 -11.54 11.83
C LEU A 93 -0.54 -11.12 12.99
N PRO A 94 -0.79 -12.02 13.99
CA PRO A 94 -1.50 -11.67 15.20
C PRO A 94 -0.60 -10.92 16.20
N LEU A 95 0.17 -9.96 15.68
CA LEU A 95 1.15 -9.20 16.42
C LEU A 95 0.95 -7.71 16.16
N PHE A 96 1.19 -6.93 17.18
CA PHE A 96 1.35 -5.49 17.05
C PHE A 96 2.52 -4.98 17.87
N TYR A 97 3.08 -3.84 17.49
CA TYR A 97 3.98 -3.12 18.35
C TYR A 97 3.41 -1.76 18.75
N ALA A 98 3.82 -1.28 19.93
CA ALA A 98 3.42 0.01 20.44
C ALA A 98 4.52 0.58 21.35
N GLU A 99 4.46 1.90 21.54
CA GLU A 99 5.30 2.55 22.56
C GLU A 99 4.45 2.96 23.76
N TYR A 100 5.04 2.89 24.93
CA TYR A 100 4.46 3.43 26.14
C TYR A 100 5.51 4.15 27.00
N THR A 101 5.05 5.13 27.75
CA THR A 101 5.90 5.87 28.67
C THR A 101 5.45 5.56 30.08
N PRO A 102 6.23 4.80 30.86
CA PRO A 102 5.90 4.53 32.26
C PRO A 102 5.95 5.82 33.08
N ILE A 103 5.26 5.83 34.24
CA ILE A 103 5.24 6.98 35.17
C ILE A 103 6.67 7.36 35.59
N VAL A 104 7.55 6.38 35.74
CA VAL A 104 8.98 6.54 36.04
C VAL A 104 9.78 5.75 35.01
N GLY A 105 10.63 6.44 34.25
CA GLY A 105 11.48 5.81 33.24
C GLY A 105 11.36 6.45 31.86
N LYS A 106 11.99 5.82 30.88
CA LYS A 106 12.00 6.27 29.48
C LYS A 106 10.89 5.55 28.68
N THR A 107 10.48 6.15 27.56
CA THR A 107 9.58 5.51 26.60
C THR A 107 10.16 4.18 26.11
N ARG A 108 9.32 3.15 26.03
CA ARG A 108 9.67 1.78 25.66
C ARG A 108 8.87 1.35 24.46
N GLY A 109 9.45 0.47 23.64
CA GLY A 109 8.76 -0.26 22.58
C GLY A 109 8.44 -1.67 23.04
N ILE A 110 7.23 -2.14 22.72
CA ILE A 110 6.76 -3.48 23.06
C ILE A 110 6.19 -4.17 21.81
N ILE A 111 6.42 -5.48 21.71
CA ILE A 111 5.78 -6.34 20.72
C ILE A 111 4.86 -7.29 21.49
N ILE A 112 3.59 -7.30 21.13
CA ILE A 112 2.54 -8.04 21.85
C ILE A 112 1.81 -8.96 20.88
N HIS A 113 1.50 -10.16 21.35
CA HIS A 113 0.58 -11.07 20.69
C HIS A 113 -0.87 -10.64 20.98
N SER A 114 -1.63 -10.32 19.95
CA SER A 114 -2.96 -9.67 20.08
C SER A 114 -3.99 -10.52 20.83
N SER A 115 -4.03 -11.84 20.59
CA SER A 115 -5.03 -12.71 21.21
C SER A 115 -4.68 -13.22 22.61
N THR A 116 -3.39 -13.22 22.98
CA THR A 116 -2.96 -13.73 24.32
C THR A 116 -2.51 -12.62 25.26
N GLY A 117 -2.14 -11.46 24.71
CA GLY A 117 -1.52 -10.36 25.44
C GLY A 117 -0.08 -10.63 25.88
N ASP A 118 0.54 -11.72 25.39
CA ASP A 118 1.93 -12.02 25.73
C ASP A 118 2.86 -10.92 25.18
N ILE A 119 3.66 -10.35 26.06
CA ILE A 119 4.71 -9.42 25.69
C ILE A 119 5.90 -10.25 25.22
N LEU A 120 6.08 -10.31 23.89
CA LEU A 120 7.12 -11.11 23.25
C LEU A 120 8.47 -10.40 23.25
N TYR A 121 8.45 -9.07 23.30
CA TYR A 121 9.64 -8.24 23.44
C TYR A 121 9.28 -6.91 24.12
N ASP A 122 10.08 -6.51 25.07
CA ASP A 122 10.04 -5.20 25.74
C ASP A 122 11.44 -4.59 25.70
N THR A 123 11.57 -3.38 25.19
CA THR A 123 12.85 -2.66 25.09
C THR A 123 13.32 -2.09 26.43
N LYS A 124 12.67 -2.47 27.56
CA LYS A 124 12.91 -1.96 28.91
C LYS A 124 14.37 -1.95 29.32
N ASP A 125 15.01 -3.09 29.16
CA ASP A 125 16.38 -3.29 29.67
C ASP A 125 17.43 -2.68 28.72
N ASP A 126 17.09 -2.60 27.44
CA ASP A 126 17.98 -2.16 26.36
C ASP A 126 17.85 -0.65 26.08
N ASN A 127 16.74 -0.03 26.50
CA ASN A 127 16.41 1.37 26.22
C ASN A 127 16.34 1.68 24.71
N TYR A 128 15.77 0.76 23.93
CA TYR A 128 15.57 0.90 22.48
C TYR A 128 14.21 1.53 22.15
N ARG A 129 14.15 2.19 21.00
CA ARG A 129 12.89 2.63 20.38
C ARG A 129 12.72 1.93 19.04
N ILE A 130 11.56 1.31 18.81
CA ILE A 130 11.20 0.70 17.52
C ILE A 130 10.76 1.83 16.59
N LYS A 131 11.33 1.89 15.40
CA LYS A 131 11.00 2.87 14.36
C LYS A 131 10.04 2.29 13.33
N THR A 132 10.42 1.19 12.73
CA THR A 132 9.63 0.48 11.71
C THR A 132 10.07 -0.97 11.64
N TYR A 133 9.47 -1.74 10.73
CA TYR A 133 9.83 -3.14 10.52
C TYR A 133 9.81 -3.52 9.05
N HIS A 134 10.53 -4.58 8.71
CA HIS A 134 10.48 -5.28 7.43
C HIS A 134 10.08 -6.73 7.68
N LEU A 135 8.93 -7.12 7.15
CA LEU A 135 8.50 -8.51 7.21
C LEU A 135 9.17 -9.31 6.09
N LEU A 136 9.90 -10.36 6.45
CA LEU A 136 10.64 -11.25 5.54
C LEU A 136 10.13 -12.68 5.69
N PRO A 137 8.95 -13.00 5.14
CA PRO A 137 8.27 -14.27 5.38
C PRO A 137 9.06 -15.47 4.88
N ASP A 138 9.72 -15.36 3.72
CA ASP A 138 10.55 -16.43 3.15
C ASP A 138 11.71 -16.83 4.06
N GLN A 139 12.13 -15.92 4.93
CA GLN A 139 13.17 -16.15 5.94
C GLN A 139 12.60 -16.48 7.32
N GLY A 140 11.28 -16.40 7.48
CA GLY A 140 10.59 -16.61 8.76
C GLY A 140 10.96 -15.58 9.82
N VAL A 141 11.29 -14.34 9.44
CA VAL A 141 11.72 -13.29 10.37
C VAL A 141 11.04 -11.95 10.12
N ILE A 142 11.01 -11.13 11.17
CA ILE A 142 10.74 -9.69 11.09
C ILE A 142 12.04 -8.98 11.46
N LEU A 143 12.47 -8.03 10.63
CA LEU A 143 13.57 -7.13 10.97
C LEU A 143 12.98 -5.82 11.50
N PHE A 144 13.30 -5.47 12.73
CA PHE A 144 12.93 -4.18 13.32
C PHE A 144 14.09 -3.20 13.23
N GLU A 145 13.81 -2.03 12.69
CA GLU A 145 14.69 -0.88 12.80
C GLU A 145 14.47 -0.22 14.15
N MET A 146 15.53 -0.09 14.91
CA MET A 146 15.48 0.48 16.25
C MET A 146 16.54 1.58 16.43
N THR A 147 16.34 2.41 17.43
CA THR A 147 17.32 3.42 17.83
C THR A 147 17.59 3.36 19.33
N LYS A 148 18.84 3.59 19.69
CA LYS A 148 19.26 3.90 21.06
C LYS A 148 20.03 5.22 21.03
N GLU A 149 19.42 6.28 21.52
CA GLU A 149 19.94 7.64 21.35
C GLU A 149 20.19 7.93 19.84
N ASN A 150 21.44 8.13 19.43
CA ASN A 150 21.81 8.36 18.04
C ASN A 150 22.30 7.10 17.30
N THR A 151 22.33 5.96 17.97
CA THR A 151 22.76 4.68 17.39
C THR A 151 21.61 4.01 16.64
N LYS A 152 21.87 3.56 15.44
CA LYS A 152 20.97 2.75 14.62
C LYS A 152 21.19 1.28 14.88
N LEU A 153 20.12 0.57 15.15
CA LEU A 153 20.14 -0.84 15.49
C LEU A 153 19.18 -1.61 14.61
N LEU A 154 19.58 -2.79 14.22
CA LEU A 154 18.72 -3.73 13.51
C LEU A 154 18.50 -4.97 14.38
N MET A 155 17.25 -5.33 14.61
CA MET A 155 16.89 -6.51 15.40
C MET A 155 16.18 -7.53 14.52
N SER A 156 16.61 -8.76 14.57
CA SER A 156 15.87 -9.90 14.00
C SER A 156 14.98 -10.53 15.06
N PHE A 157 13.74 -10.79 14.66
CA PHE A 157 12.72 -11.46 15.45
C PHE A 157 12.23 -12.69 14.68
N SER A 158 12.38 -13.87 15.24
CA SER A 158 11.99 -15.13 14.62
C SER A 158 10.48 -15.36 14.74
N LEU A 159 9.83 -15.67 13.63
CA LEU A 159 8.41 -16.04 13.59
C LEU A 159 8.16 -17.45 14.13
N SER A 160 9.15 -18.35 14.07
CA SER A 160 9.00 -19.72 14.56
C SER A 160 9.12 -19.83 16.08
N THR A 161 9.98 -19.03 16.70
CA THR A 161 10.19 -19.01 18.16
C THR A 161 9.48 -17.86 18.85
N MET A 162 8.90 -16.92 18.09
CA MET A 162 8.25 -15.71 18.59
C MET A 162 9.13 -14.91 19.55
N SER A 163 10.42 -14.78 19.20
CA SER A 163 11.41 -14.14 20.05
C SER A 163 12.52 -13.45 19.27
N LYS A 164 13.15 -12.51 19.94
CA LYS A 164 14.37 -11.85 19.46
C LYS A 164 15.49 -12.88 19.26
N THR A 165 16.13 -12.85 18.09
CA THR A 165 17.28 -13.72 17.80
C THR A 165 18.61 -12.98 17.97
N TRP A 166 18.72 -11.79 17.41
CA TRP A 166 19.92 -10.96 17.54
C TRP A 166 19.60 -9.47 17.40
N VAL A 167 20.54 -8.63 17.84
CA VAL A 167 20.54 -7.18 17.62
C VAL A 167 21.92 -6.77 17.10
N THR A 168 21.94 -5.98 16.04
CA THR A 168 23.17 -5.50 15.39
C THR A 168 23.26 -3.98 15.45
N ASP A 169 24.42 -3.46 15.88
CA ASP A 169 24.73 -2.04 15.90
C ASP A 169 25.30 -1.62 14.54
N LEU A 170 24.53 -0.78 13.82
CA LEU A 170 24.92 -0.23 12.51
C LEU A 170 25.69 1.09 12.62
N GLY A 171 25.90 1.59 13.85
CA GLY A 171 26.66 2.80 14.13
C GLY A 171 25.82 4.05 14.32
N VAL A 172 26.50 5.16 14.51
CA VAL A 172 25.91 6.47 14.81
C VAL A 172 25.74 7.28 13.54
N ILE A 173 24.56 7.89 13.34
CA ILE A 173 24.36 8.84 12.24
C ILE A 173 25.15 10.10 12.53
N LYS A 174 26.07 10.45 11.62
CA LYS A 174 26.78 11.73 11.64
C LYS A 174 25.87 12.81 11.02
N GLY A 175 25.66 13.92 11.71
CA GLY A 175 24.97 15.10 11.15
C GLY A 175 24.12 15.87 12.15
N LEU A 176 23.86 17.16 11.85
CA LEU A 176 23.11 18.09 12.71
C LEU A 176 21.67 17.65 12.99
N ILE A 177 21.06 16.87 12.07
CA ILE A 177 19.69 16.34 12.19
C ILE A 177 19.62 15.24 13.26
N ALA A 178 20.72 14.57 13.56
CA ALA A 178 20.77 13.57 14.62
C ALA A 178 20.49 14.15 16.02
N GLN A 179 20.76 15.44 16.23
CA GLN A 179 20.50 16.13 17.51
C GLN A 179 19.01 16.50 17.69
N LEU A 180 18.22 16.53 16.63
CA LEU A 180 16.77 16.70 16.68
C LEU A 180 16.03 15.36 16.85
N GLY A 181 16.75 14.31 17.12
CA GLY A 181 16.36 12.89 17.09
C GLY A 181 15.33 12.40 18.12
N ASN A 182 14.57 13.29 18.73
CA ASN A 182 13.31 12.95 19.39
C ASN A 182 12.10 12.98 18.43
N SER A 183 12.38 12.95 17.12
CA SER A 183 11.32 12.85 16.10
C SER A 183 10.53 11.57 16.35
N THR A 184 9.23 11.75 16.57
CA THR A 184 8.20 10.69 16.59
C THR A 184 7.98 10.08 15.20
N THR A 185 8.74 10.54 14.17
CA THR A 185 8.64 10.02 12.82
C THR A 185 9.13 8.59 12.74
N ARG A 186 8.31 7.75 12.15
CA ARG A 186 8.55 6.32 11.88
C ARG A 186 9.28 6.11 10.56
N GLU A 187 10.15 7.02 10.18
CA GLU A 187 10.91 6.90 8.95
C GLU A 187 11.96 5.79 9.07
N SER A 188 11.99 4.93 8.06
CA SER A 188 13.06 3.96 7.88
C SER A 188 14.39 4.68 7.74
N PHE A 189 15.44 4.12 8.36
CA PHE A 189 16.81 4.56 8.11
C PHE A 189 17.54 3.64 7.12
N ILE A 190 16.95 2.50 6.76
CA ILE A 190 17.42 1.66 5.67
C ILE A 190 16.90 2.27 4.38
N ASP A 191 17.79 2.87 3.60
CA ASP A 191 17.45 3.50 2.32
C ASP A 191 17.39 2.44 1.19
N HIS A 192 18.15 1.33 1.33
CA HIS A 192 18.25 0.26 0.34
C HIS A 192 18.25 -1.13 0.99
N GLY A 193 17.41 -2.02 0.50
CA GLY A 193 17.19 -3.35 1.06
C GLY A 193 16.03 -3.35 2.07
N PRO A 194 15.92 -4.34 2.95
CA PRO A 194 16.82 -5.51 3.11
C PRO A 194 16.75 -6.49 1.93
N MET A 195 17.89 -7.05 1.54
CA MET A 195 17.99 -8.06 0.50
C MET A 195 18.92 -9.20 0.93
N PHE A 196 18.78 -10.39 0.33
CA PHE A 196 19.60 -11.55 0.67
C PHE A 196 20.51 -11.94 -0.49
N SER A 197 21.79 -12.19 -0.19
CA SER A 197 22.73 -12.79 -1.12
C SER A 197 22.51 -14.30 -1.25
N LYS A 198 23.12 -14.92 -2.25
CA LYS A 198 23.13 -16.40 -2.38
C LYS A 198 23.79 -17.12 -1.20
N SER A 199 24.72 -16.47 -0.51
CA SER A 199 25.34 -16.98 0.72
C SER A 199 24.43 -16.91 1.94
N GLY A 200 23.28 -16.22 1.84
CA GLY A 200 22.36 -16.02 2.95
C GLY A 200 22.69 -14.81 3.82
N ASP A 201 23.63 -13.96 3.39
CA ASP A 201 23.90 -12.70 4.07
C ASP A 201 22.78 -11.70 3.80
N LEU A 202 22.35 -11.02 4.84
CA LEU A 202 21.46 -9.87 4.78
C LEU A 202 22.26 -8.63 4.36
N ILE A 203 21.84 -7.99 3.28
CA ILE A 203 22.47 -6.77 2.75
C ILE A 203 21.52 -5.59 2.99
N VAL A 204 22.04 -4.52 3.58
CA VAL A 204 21.31 -3.26 3.80
C VAL A 204 22.19 -2.07 3.45
N GLY A 205 21.58 -1.01 2.93
CA GLY A 205 22.21 0.28 2.65
C GLY A 205 21.58 1.40 3.46
N MET A 206 22.42 2.25 4.03
CA MET A 206 22.01 3.37 4.85
C MET A 206 22.94 4.54 4.59
N LYS A 207 22.43 5.61 3.98
CA LYS A 207 23.22 6.77 3.55
C LYS A 207 24.44 6.36 2.71
N GLU A 208 25.66 6.66 3.18
CA GLU A 208 26.93 6.30 2.53
C GLU A 208 27.39 4.87 2.80
N MET A 209 26.70 4.13 3.68
CA MET A 209 27.15 2.82 4.16
C MET A 209 26.37 1.67 3.54
N ALA A 210 27.06 0.61 3.14
CA ALA A 210 26.47 -0.71 2.87
C ALA A 210 27.01 -1.75 3.85
N TYR A 211 26.16 -2.68 4.25
CA TYR A 211 26.49 -3.73 5.22
C TYR A 211 26.12 -5.09 4.68
N GLY A 212 26.98 -6.08 4.92
CA GLY A 212 26.65 -7.50 4.82
C GLY A 212 26.64 -8.10 6.22
N ILE A 213 25.50 -8.66 6.59
CA ILE A 213 25.22 -9.14 7.95
C ILE A 213 24.87 -10.62 7.86
N ASP A 214 25.52 -11.46 8.65
CA ASP A 214 25.10 -12.85 8.81
C ASP A 214 23.66 -12.89 9.33
N ALA A 215 22.74 -13.38 8.53
CA ALA A 215 21.30 -13.34 8.84
C ALA A 215 20.92 -14.19 10.06
N LYS A 216 21.76 -15.16 10.46
CA LYS A 216 21.49 -16.06 11.60
C LYS A 216 22.01 -15.48 12.92
N THR A 217 23.14 -14.79 12.89
CA THR A 217 23.84 -14.35 14.09
C THR A 217 23.79 -12.82 14.31
N GLY A 218 23.45 -12.07 13.25
CA GLY A 218 23.53 -10.61 13.27
C GLY A 218 24.95 -10.06 13.19
N THR A 219 25.95 -10.92 12.98
CA THR A 219 27.34 -10.47 12.88
C THR A 219 27.53 -9.69 11.59
N ILE A 220 28.14 -8.50 11.68
CA ILE A 220 28.52 -7.74 10.50
C ILE A 220 29.74 -8.40 9.89
N ASN A 221 29.58 -9.08 8.74
CA ASN A 221 30.66 -9.72 8.01
C ASN A 221 31.54 -8.69 7.30
N TRP A 222 30.93 -7.63 6.78
CA TRP A 222 31.63 -6.56 6.10
C TRP A 222 30.85 -5.24 6.16
N ARG A 223 31.60 -4.14 5.98
CA ARG A 223 31.10 -2.78 5.80
C ARG A 223 31.78 -2.17 4.59
N TYR A 224 31.05 -1.43 3.79
CA TYR A 224 31.57 -0.63 2.69
C TYR A 224 31.11 0.81 2.88
N GLU A 225 32.03 1.75 2.94
CA GLU A 225 31.77 3.19 3.04
C GLU A 225 32.00 3.81 1.67
N ALA A 226 30.94 4.37 1.08
CA ALA A 226 30.99 5.11 -0.17
C ALA A 226 31.40 6.57 0.10
N ASP A 227 31.89 7.26 -0.93
CA ASP A 227 32.30 8.66 -0.85
C ASP A 227 31.13 9.66 -0.72
N LYS A 228 29.90 9.21 -0.96
CA LYS A 228 28.64 9.95 -0.86
C LYS A 228 27.50 8.99 -0.51
N ASP A 229 26.33 9.59 -0.18
CA ASP A 229 25.10 8.83 0.01
C ASP A 229 24.82 7.91 -1.18
N LEU A 230 24.35 6.72 -0.88
CA LEU A 230 23.91 5.77 -1.89
C LEU A 230 22.73 6.32 -2.69
N GLN A 231 22.76 6.16 -3.99
CA GLN A 231 21.62 6.40 -4.88
C GLN A 231 20.90 5.09 -5.17
N ALA A 232 21.67 4.02 -5.32
CA ALA A 232 21.16 2.68 -5.55
C ALA A 232 22.11 1.64 -4.96
N LEU A 233 21.55 0.57 -4.43
CA LEU A 233 22.25 -0.63 -3.98
C LEU A 233 21.41 -1.81 -4.42
N VAL A 234 21.88 -2.57 -5.41
CA VAL A 234 21.10 -3.62 -6.07
C VAL A 234 21.88 -4.91 -6.16
N TYR A 235 21.31 -6.00 -5.67
CA TYR A 235 21.88 -7.33 -5.77
C TYR A 235 21.41 -8.04 -7.04
N SER A 236 22.35 -8.55 -7.82
CA SER A 236 22.08 -9.38 -8.99
C SER A 236 22.35 -10.86 -8.67
N PRO A 237 21.31 -11.70 -8.63
CA PRO A 237 21.49 -13.13 -8.43
C PRO A 237 22.12 -13.85 -9.64
N GLN A 238 22.09 -13.26 -10.84
CA GLN A 238 22.64 -13.86 -12.06
C GLN A 238 24.13 -14.12 -11.94
N ASN A 239 24.87 -13.13 -11.44
CA ASN A 239 26.32 -13.19 -11.30
C ASN A 239 26.81 -13.07 -9.86
N ASN A 240 25.89 -13.10 -8.90
CA ASN A 240 26.20 -12.95 -7.49
C ASN A 240 27.06 -11.70 -7.21
N SER A 241 26.63 -10.55 -7.72
CA SER A 241 27.32 -9.27 -7.55
C SER A 241 26.37 -8.21 -6.96
N LEU A 242 26.94 -7.28 -6.21
CA LEU A 242 26.22 -6.16 -5.62
C LEU A 242 26.66 -4.88 -6.32
N TYR A 243 25.72 -4.20 -6.96
CA TYR A 243 25.97 -2.97 -7.71
C TYR A 243 25.58 -1.76 -6.86
N LEU A 244 26.49 -0.79 -6.79
CA LEU A 244 26.35 0.38 -5.95
C LEU A 244 26.58 1.65 -6.77
N GLY A 245 25.60 2.53 -6.76
CA GLY A 245 25.68 3.89 -7.29
C GLY A 245 25.55 4.92 -6.15
N VAL A 246 26.23 6.07 -6.28
CA VAL A 246 26.16 7.15 -5.30
C VAL A 246 25.51 8.40 -5.89
N LYS A 247 24.90 9.21 -5.04
CA LYS A 247 24.20 10.45 -5.45
C LYS A 247 25.13 11.39 -6.22
N LYS A 248 24.62 11.95 -7.30
CA LYS A 248 25.34 12.92 -8.14
C LYS A 248 26.70 12.41 -8.63
N SER A 249 26.79 11.13 -8.97
CA SER A 249 28.02 10.51 -9.49
C SER A 249 27.67 9.51 -10.58
N ASN A 250 28.51 9.43 -11.60
CA ASN A 250 28.44 8.42 -12.65
C ASN A 250 29.41 7.24 -12.38
N LYS A 251 29.90 7.09 -11.17
CA LYS A 251 30.72 5.97 -10.76
C LYS A 251 29.82 4.81 -10.37
N LEU A 252 30.06 3.65 -10.98
CA LEU A 252 29.48 2.39 -10.53
C LEU A 252 30.54 1.61 -9.78
N THR A 253 30.18 1.11 -8.63
CA THR A 253 31.01 0.17 -7.85
C THR A 253 30.33 -1.19 -7.85
N VAL A 254 31.09 -2.24 -8.05
CA VAL A 254 30.64 -3.63 -7.99
C VAL A 254 31.33 -4.30 -6.81
N LEU A 255 30.54 -4.83 -5.88
CA LEU A 255 31.04 -5.50 -4.69
C LEU A 255 30.77 -7.01 -4.75
N GLU A 256 31.70 -7.80 -4.23
CA GLU A 256 31.46 -9.20 -3.88
C GLU A 256 30.53 -9.29 -2.66
N PRO A 257 29.33 -9.89 -2.77
CA PRO A 257 28.33 -9.83 -1.69
C PRO A 257 28.77 -10.50 -0.38
N ALA A 258 29.63 -11.50 -0.44
CA ALA A 258 30.08 -12.23 0.74
C ALA A 258 31.14 -11.48 1.57
N LYS A 259 31.90 -10.57 0.95
CA LYS A 259 33.05 -9.90 1.59
C LYS A 259 33.00 -8.38 1.52
N GLY A 260 32.09 -7.81 0.71
CA GLY A 260 32.05 -6.38 0.46
C GLY A 260 33.28 -5.81 -0.25
N THR A 261 34.11 -6.69 -0.88
CA THR A 261 35.30 -6.26 -1.61
C THR A 261 34.93 -5.66 -2.95
N ASP A 262 35.59 -4.57 -3.31
CA ASP A 262 35.42 -3.92 -4.61
C ASP A 262 36.05 -4.79 -5.72
N ILE A 263 35.20 -5.27 -6.63
CA ILE A 263 35.54 -6.07 -7.79
C ILE A 263 35.22 -5.33 -9.09
N THR A 264 35.09 -4.02 -9.04
CA THR A 264 34.70 -3.18 -10.17
C THR A 264 35.68 -3.32 -11.31
N PRO A 265 35.24 -3.69 -12.53
CA PRO A 265 36.11 -3.66 -13.71
C PRO A 265 36.59 -2.24 -13.99
N GLY A 266 37.87 -2.09 -14.34
CA GLY A 266 38.54 -0.78 -14.40
C GLY A 266 38.02 0.24 -15.41
N LYS A 267 36.97 -0.08 -16.19
CA LYS A 267 36.40 0.79 -17.24
C LYS A 267 34.90 1.06 -17.07
N LEU A 268 34.29 0.66 -15.96
CA LEU A 268 32.85 0.77 -15.77
C LEU A 268 32.47 2.20 -15.37
N LYS A 269 31.99 2.99 -16.33
CA LYS A 269 31.47 4.36 -16.10
C LYS A 269 30.05 4.47 -16.60
N LEU A 270 29.17 4.97 -15.76
CA LEU A 270 27.81 5.32 -16.11
C LEU A 270 27.76 6.62 -16.95
N LYS A 271 26.67 6.82 -17.66
CA LYS A 271 26.37 8.11 -18.30
C LYS A 271 25.66 9.07 -17.34
N GLY A 272 24.82 8.52 -16.48
CA GLY A 272 24.14 9.24 -15.41
C GLY A 272 24.40 8.60 -14.06
N VAL A 273 23.45 8.71 -13.15
CA VAL A 273 23.45 7.98 -11.89
C VAL A 273 22.75 6.63 -12.07
N LEU A 274 23.20 5.61 -11.36
CA LEU A 274 22.51 4.33 -11.33
C LEU A 274 21.12 4.50 -10.72
N LEU A 275 20.10 4.01 -11.41
CA LEU A 275 18.72 3.99 -10.93
C LEU A 275 18.29 2.59 -10.52
N ASP A 276 18.51 1.61 -11.41
CA ASP A 276 18.05 0.24 -11.19
C ASP A 276 18.88 -0.76 -12.01
N ILE A 277 18.68 -2.04 -11.72
CA ILE A 277 19.20 -3.17 -12.47
C ILE A 277 18.08 -4.17 -12.68
N THR A 278 17.88 -4.59 -13.91
CA THR A 278 16.95 -5.67 -14.25
C THR A 278 17.66 -6.72 -15.11
N SER A 279 16.97 -7.77 -15.49
CA SER A 279 17.53 -8.80 -16.38
C SER A 279 16.66 -8.99 -17.61
N ASP A 280 17.30 -9.31 -18.73
CA ASP A 280 16.61 -9.68 -19.96
C ASP A 280 16.36 -11.22 -20.04
N SER A 281 15.65 -11.64 -21.07
CA SER A 281 15.36 -13.06 -21.33
C SER A 281 16.60 -13.93 -21.63
N LYS A 282 17.76 -13.32 -21.84
CA LYS A 282 19.05 -14.00 -22.05
C LYS A 282 19.92 -13.98 -20.80
N ASN A 283 19.38 -13.52 -19.67
CA ASN A 283 20.08 -13.31 -18.41
C ASN A 283 21.20 -12.25 -18.46
N ASN A 284 21.21 -11.36 -19.46
CA ASN A 284 22.04 -10.18 -19.38
C ASN A 284 21.50 -9.24 -18.30
N ILE A 285 22.39 -8.52 -17.66
CA ILE A 285 22.04 -7.53 -16.66
C ILE A 285 21.80 -6.21 -17.38
N VAL A 286 20.59 -5.66 -17.27
CA VAL A 286 20.23 -4.35 -17.83
C VAL A 286 20.53 -3.30 -16.77
N LEU A 287 21.48 -2.43 -17.06
CA LEU A 287 21.91 -1.34 -16.20
C LEU A 287 21.15 -0.07 -16.56
N VAL A 288 20.23 0.34 -15.70
CA VAL A 288 19.38 1.53 -15.90
C VAL A 288 20.01 2.73 -15.22
N GLU A 289 20.28 3.78 -15.99
CA GLU A 289 20.91 5.02 -15.58
C GLU A 289 19.97 6.21 -15.83
N SER A 290 20.10 7.31 -15.11
CA SER A 290 19.27 8.51 -15.32
C SER A 290 19.39 9.12 -16.73
N GLU A 291 20.49 8.85 -17.43
CA GLU A 291 20.78 9.40 -18.76
C GLU A 291 20.74 8.34 -19.87
N GLY A 292 20.33 7.11 -19.55
CA GLY A 292 20.24 6.02 -20.51
C GLY A 292 20.42 4.63 -19.90
N PHE A 293 20.76 3.63 -20.73
CA PHE A 293 21.00 2.27 -20.24
C PHE A 293 22.04 1.52 -21.07
N ASN A 294 22.56 0.46 -20.47
CA ASN A 294 23.49 -0.48 -21.11
C ASN A 294 23.22 -1.90 -20.61
N LEU A 295 23.91 -2.85 -21.15
CA LEU A 295 23.90 -4.22 -20.66
C LEU A 295 25.25 -4.56 -20.02
N ILE A 296 25.22 -5.38 -19.00
CA ILE A 296 26.42 -5.97 -18.38
C ILE A 296 26.43 -7.47 -18.69
N ASP A 297 27.59 -7.96 -19.15
CA ASP A 297 27.87 -9.39 -19.24
C ASP A 297 28.01 -9.96 -17.81
N PRO A 298 27.13 -10.88 -17.38
CA PRO A 298 27.18 -11.43 -16.03
C PRO A 298 28.45 -12.24 -15.72
N LYS A 299 29.25 -12.61 -16.71
CA LYS A 299 30.51 -13.38 -16.52
C LYS A 299 31.71 -12.48 -16.24
N THR A 300 31.75 -11.32 -16.89
CA THR A 300 32.92 -10.42 -16.85
C THR A 300 32.67 -9.15 -16.07
N ASN A 301 31.41 -8.80 -15.79
CA ASN A 301 30.96 -7.50 -15.29
C ASN A 301 31.31 -6.32 -16.24
N ASP A 302 31.65 -6.58 -17.50
CA ASP A 302 31.92 -5.54 -18.49
C ASP A 302 30.64 -5.12 -19.21
N LEU A 303 30.62 -3.89 -19.72
CA LEU A 303 29.54 -3.40 -20.56
C LEU A 303 29.53 -4.15 -21.90
N ILE A 304 28.36 -4.65 -22.31
CA ILE A 304 28.16 -5.33 -23.60
C ILE A 304 28.24 -4.33 -24.77
N TRP A 305 27.60 -3.18 -24.58
CA TRP A 305 27.66 -2.14 -25.63
C TRP A 305 28.82 -1.17 -25.38
N ASN A 306 29.54 -0.86 -26.43
CA ASN A 306 30.66 0.11 -26.36
C ASN A 306 30.20 1.51 -25.90
N LYS A 307 28.91 1.84 -26.11
CA LYS A 307 28.29 3.08 -25.66
C LYS A 307 26.89 2.78 -25.16
N SER A 308 26.54 3.30 -23.99
CA SER A 308 25.18 3.26 -23.47
C SER A 308 24.23 3.96 -24.45
N TYR A 309 23.04 3.41 -24.63
CA TYR A 309 21.95 4.12 -25.29
C TYR A 309 21.58 5.34 -24.45
N LYS A 310 21.54 6.51 -25.08
CA LYS A 310 21.30 7.77 -24.37
C LYS A 310 19.85 8.18 -24.49
N ILE A 311 19.17 8.29 -23.36
CA ILE A 311 17.82 8.81 -23.21
C ILE A 311 17.69 9.49 -21.83
N PRO A 312 17.58 10.83 -21.76
CA PRO A 312 17.45 11.56 -20.51
C PRO A 312 16.16 11.20 -19.77
N TYR A 313 16.19 11.29 -18.45
CA TYR A 313 15.05 10.99 -17.57
C TYR A 313 14.52 9.56 -17.74
N LEU A 314 15.39 8.63 -18.09
CA LEU A 314 15.04 7.21 -18.14
C LEU A 314 14.53 6.76 -16.77
N ASP A 315 13.40 6.06 -16.77
CA ASP A 315 12.79 5.49 -15.57
C ASP A 315 12.73 3.96 -15.65
N GLU A 316 12.40 3.43 -16.85
CA GLU A 316 12.16 2.01 -17.01
C GLU A 316 12.74 1.48 -18.32
N VAL A 317 13.24 0.24 -18.29
CA VAL A 317 13.65 -0.51 -19.48
C VAL A 317 12.92 -1.86 -19.47
N ILE A 318 12.10 -2.09 -20.49
CA ILE A 318 11.32 -3.31 -20.66
C ILE A 318 12.01 -4.18 -21.73
N PRO A 319 12.57 -5.34 -21.36
CA PRO A 319 13.09 -6.29 -22.35
C PRO A 319 11.97 -6.77 -23.28
N PHE A 320 12.17 -6.67 -24.59
CA PHE A 320 11.15 -7.03 -25.56
C PHE A 320 11.74 -7.65 -26.84
N GLN A 321 11.31 -8.84 -27.21
CA GLN A 321 11.75 -9.56 -28.42
C GLN A 321 13.27 -9.59 -28.60
N LYS A 322 13.79 -8.81 -29.59
CA LYS A 322 15.22 -8.70 -29.90
C LYS A 322 15.82 -7.37 -29.45
N GLY A 323 15.22 -6.74 -28.44
CA GLY A 323 15.67 -5.43 -27.98
C GLY A 323 15.00 -4.98 -26.68
N TYR A 324 14.86 -3.68 -26.51
CA TYR A 324 14.45 -3.05 -25.28
C TYR A 324 13.56 -1.86 -25.57
N ILE A 325 12.46 -1.72 -24.84
CA ILE A 325 11.64 -0.52 -24.79
C ILE A 325 12.14 0.32 -23.62
N ALA A 326 12.64 1.51 -23.91
CA ALA A 326 13.08 2.46 -22.90
C ALA A 326 12.00 3.52 -22.70
N VAL A 327 11.58 3.72 -21.45
CA VAL A 327 10.54 4.70 -21.06
C VAL A 327 11.18 5.79 -20.23
N ALA A 328 11.15 7.01 -20.75
CA ALA A 328 11.65 8.18 -20.06
C ALA A 328 10.48 9.06 -19.58
N LYS A 329 10.55 9.48 -18.33
CA LYS A 329 9.52 10.24 -17.63
C LYS A 329 10.04 11.63 -17.28
N ASP A 330 9.85 12.58 -18.19
CA ASP A 330 10.04 14.00 -17.92
C ASP A 330 8.71 14.63 -17.51
N ALA A 331 8.74 15.65 -16.67
CA ALA A 331 7.56 16.31 -16.13
C ALA A 331 6.60 16.83 -17.23
N ASP A 332 7.14 17.38 -18.31
CA ASP A 332 6.35 17.99 -19.38
C ASP A 332 6.18 17.07 -20.60
N ASN A 333 7.18 16.24 -20.88
CA ASN A 333 7.18 15.38 -22.06
C ASN A 333 7.97 14.08 -21.80
N GLY A 334 7.27 12.96 -21.83
CA GLY A 334 7.91 11.66 -21.81
C GLY A 334 8.55 11.31 -23.16
N SER A 335 9.30 10.23 -23.19
CA SER A 335 9.84 9.63 -24.42
C SER A 335 9.81 8.11 -24.29
N ILE A 336 9.42 7.45 -25.37
CA ILE A 336 9.45 5.98 -25.45
C ILE A 336 10.28 5.62 -26.68
N ALA A 337 11.30 4.80 -26.48
CA ALA A 337 12.22 4.39 -27.54
C ALA A 337 12.29 2.87 -27.65
N TYR A 338 12.46 2.37 -28.87
CA TYR A 338 12.83 0.98 -29.13
C TYR A 338 14.29 0.90 -29.55
N VAL A 339 15.05 0.12 -28.81
CA VAL A 339 16.48 -0.08 -29.02
C VAL A 339 16.72 -1.56 -29.26
N ASP A 340 17.49 -1.89 -30.29
CA ASP A 340 17.82 -3.29 -30.59
C ASP A 340 18.86 -3.88 -29.58
N ASN A 341 19.13 -5.16 -29.68
CA ASN A 341 20.07 -5.87 -28.80
C ASN A 341 21.54 -5.44 -28.99
N THR A 342 21.84 -4.58 -29.97
CA THR A 342 23.18 -4.01 -30.19
C THR A 342 23.32 -2.60 -29.60
N GLY A 343 22.25 -2.06 -29.03
CA GLY A 343 22.20 -0.70 -28.51
C GLY A 343 21.86 0.39 -29.56
N LYS A 344 21.44 -0.02 -30.76
CA LYS A 344 21.04 0.89 -31.81
C LYS A 344 19.57 1.24 -31.71
N GLN A 345 19.26 2.53 -31.74
CA GLN A 345 17.88 3.01 -31.80
C GLN A 345 17.20 2.57 -33.08
N ILE A 346 16.01 1.97 -32.93
CA ILE A 346 15.10 1.68 -34.04
C ILE A 346 14.19 2.88 -34.25
N TRP A 347 13.56 3.38 -33.19
CA TRP A 347 12.74 4.60 -33.18
C TRP A 347 12.74 5.22 -31.78
N ASP A 348 12.32 6.50 -31.72
CA ASP A 348 12.13 7.30 -30.49
C ASP A 348 10.92 8.20 -30.70
N THR A 349 9.93 8.08 -29.82
CA THR A 349 8.65 8.80 -29.90
C THR A 349 8.48 9.68 -28.68
N LYS A 350 8.25 10.98 -28.91
CA LYS A 350 7.90 11.93 -27.86
C LYS A 350 6.45 11.77 -27.45
N VAL A 351 6.22 11.67 -26.15
CA VAL A 351 4.90 11.56 -25.54
C VAL A 351 4.62 12.82 -24.74
N LYS A 352 3.49 13.48 -24.98
CA LYS A 352 3.08 14.63 -24.18
C LYS A 352 2.70 14.20 -22.76
N GLY A 353 3.11 15.00 -21.78
CA GLY A 353 2.87 14.78 -20.36
C GLY A 353 3.79 13.72 -19.75
N TYR A 354 3.72 13.60 -18.44
CA TYR A 354 4.45 12.60 -17.68
C TYR A 354 3.88 11.21 -17.95
N VAL A 355 4.72 10.26 -18.35
CA VAL A 355 4.29 8.87 -18.61
C VAL A 355 4.15 8.13 -17.29
N TYR A 356 2.94 7.82 -16.89
CA TYR A 356 2.67 7.02 -15.70
C TYR A 356 2.92 5.53 -15.93
N TYR A 357 2.48 5.06 -17.11
CA TYR A 357 2.47 3.64 -17.40
C TYR A 357 2.84 3.40 -18.87
N ALA A 358 3.65 2.39 -19.11
CA ALA A 358 3.92 1.87 -20.44
C ALA A 358 4.05 0.34 -20.37
N THR A 359 3.50 -0.36 -21.34
CA THR A 359 3.62 -1.81 -21.46
C THR A 359 3.58 -2.26 -22.91
N THR A 360 4.11 -3.46 -23.17
CA THR A 360 4.08 -4.06 -24.50
C THR A 360 2.78 -4.83 -24.72
N THR A 361 2.17 -4.64 -25.89
CA THR A 361 1.01 -5.38 -26.37
C THR A 361 1.37 -6.13 -27.66
N GLU A 362 0.46 -6.88 -28.26
CA GLU A 362 0.71 -7.51 -29.57
C GLU A 362 0.94 -6.49 -30.69
N LYS A 363 0.30 -5.33 -30.64
CA LYS A 363 0.38 -4.28 -31.69
C LYS A 363 1.50 -3.29 -31.50
N GLY A 364 1.88 -3.01 -30.27
CA GLY A 364 2.83 -1.94 -29.98
C GLY A 364 3.03 -1.70 -28.48
N VAL A 365 3.55 -0.54 -28.14
CA VAL A 365 3.71 -0.09 -26.76
C VAL A 365 2.53 0.79 -26.38
N LEU A 366 1.64 0.28 -25.53
CA LEU A 366 0.59 1.08 -24.90
C LEU A 366 1.24 2.00 -23.87
N TYR A 367 0.93 3.28 -23.91
CA TYR A 367 1.32 4.23 -22.88
C TYR A 367 0.14 5.04 -22.35
N ILE A 368 0.24 5.45 -21.10
CA ILE A 368 -0.69 6.35 -20.41
C ILE A 368 0.14 7.46 -19.79
N SER A 369 -0.16 8.70 -20.18
CA SER A 369 0.47 9.88 -19.59
C SER A 369 -0.56 10.77 -18.89
N THR A 370 -0.10 11.85 -18.27
CA THR A 370 -0.98 12.86 -17.67
C THR A 370 -1.92 13.53 -18.68
N GLU A 371 -1.60 13.51 -19.97
CA GLU A 371 -2.36 14.22 -20.99
C GLU A 371 -3.07 13.28 -21.98
N ARG A 372 -2.51 12.09 -22.24
CA ARG A 372 -3.06 11.20 -23.27
C ARG A 372 -2.61 9.75 -23.16
N SER A 373 -3.30 8.88 -23.88
CA SER A 373 -2.94 7.49 -24.12
C SER A 373 -3.02 7.17 -25.61
N ASN A 374 -2.09 6.34 -26.09
CA ASN A 374 -2.11 5.72 -27.41
C ASN A 374 -1.25 4.44 -27.40
N ILE A 375 -1.16 3.75 -28.52
CA ILE A 375 -0.22 2.66 -28.76
C ILE A 375 0.79 3.09 -29.82
N ILE A 376 2.07 2.93 -29.48
CA ILE A 376 3.17 3.21 -30.40
C ILE A 376 3.54 1.90 -31.13
N SER A 377 3.48 1.90 -32.44
CA SER A 377 3.83 0.76 -33.31
C SER A 377 5.27 0.33 -33.11
N PHE A 378 5.51 -0.98 -32.98
CA PHE A 378 6.87 -1.52 -32.92
C PHE A 378 7.69 -1.31 -34.20
N SER A 379 7.03 -1.16 -35.34
CA SER A 379 7.72 -1.10 -36.63
C SER A 379 8.34 0.27 -36.90
N ASP A 380 7.66 1.34 -36.52
CA ASP A 380 8.04 2.70 -36.95
C ASP A 380 7.87 3.79 -35.86
N GLY A 381 7.45 3.42 -34.67
CA GLY A 381 7.30 4.36 -33.56
C GLY A 381 6.12 5.34 -33.70
N LYS A 382 5.18 5.09 -34.60
CA LYS A 382 4.00 5.95 -34.79
C LYS A 382 2.82 5.47 -33.95
N ASP A 383 1.96 6.43 -33.62
CA ASP A 383 0.69 6.14 -32.96
C ASP A 383 -0.19 5.25 -33.84
N ILE A 384 -0.79 4.21 -33.27
CA ILE A 384 -1.64 3.24 -33.96
C ILE A 384 -3.10 3.70 -33.98
N TRP A 385 -3.57 4.30 -32.86
CA TRP A 385 -4.93 4.81 -32.87
C TRP A 385 -5.00 6.15 -33.62
N ASP A 386 -5.99 6.30 -34.48
CA ASP A 386 -6.22 7.54 -35.26
C ASP A 386 -6.36 8.78 -34.38
N LYS A 387 -6.84 8.58 -33.15
CA LYS A 387 -7.02 9.66 -32.18
C LYS A 387 -6.53 9.21 -30.81
N ASP A 388 -5.74 10.06 -30.18
CA ASP A 388 -5.36 9.88 -28.78
C ASP A 388 -6.58 9.91 -27.86
N VAL A 389 -6.56 9.09 -26.83
CA VAL A 389 -7.41 9.31 -25.65
C VAL A 389 -6.78 10.45 -24.85
N LYS A 390 -7.48 11.59 -24.76
CA LYS A 390 -6.99 12.79 -24.08
C LYS A 390 -7.58 12.90 -22.70
N PHE A 391 -6.74 13.19 -21.71
CA PHE A 391 -7.13 13.38 -20.33
C PHE A 391 -7.05 14.86 -19.94
N LYS A 392 -7.99 15.29 -19.09
CA LYS A 392 -7.99 16.61 -18.44
C LYS A 392 -7.50 16.50 -16.99
N SER A 393 -7.52 15.30 -16.45
CA SER A 393 -7.11 14.95 -15.11
C SER A 393 -6.52 13.55 -15.11
N VAL A 394 -6.00 13.12 -13.96
CA VAL A 394 -5.57 11.72 -13.78
C VAL A 394 -6.80 10.83 -13.80
N PRO A 395 -6.86 9.83 -14.68
CA PRO A 395 -8.01 8.93 -14.76
C PRO A 395 -8.06 7.98 -13.56
N ALA A 396 -9.27 7.62 -13.14
CA ALA A 396 -9.48 6.47 -12.25
C ALA A 396 -9.23 5.18 -13.05
N VAL A 397 -8.48 4.25 -12.48
CA VAL A 397 -8.04 3.05 -13.19
C VAL A 397 -8.28 1.79 -12.35
N THR A 398 -8.78 0.74 -12.97
CA THR A 398 -8.87 -0.59 -12.38
C THR A 398 -8.67 -1.68 -13.43
N TYR A 399 -8.45 -2.92 -13.00
CA TYR A 399 -8.31 -4.07 -13.90
C TYR A 399 -9.50 -5.00 -13.78
N ASP A 400 -10.04 -5.41 -14.94
CA ASP A 400 -11.11 -6.40 -15.02
C ASP A 400 -10.49 -7.78 -15.30
N ASP A 401 -10.37 -8.58 -14.24
CA ASP A 401 -9.80 -9.92 -14.31
C ASP A 401 -10.58 -10.90 -15.20
N VAL A 402 -11.88 -10.67 -15.35
CA VAL A 402 -12.75 -11.53 -16.15
C VAL A 402 -12.62 -11.18 -17.63
N GLU A 403 -12.71 -9.89 -17.96
CA GLU A 403 -12.55 -9.41 -19.33
C GLU A 403 -11.08 -9.29 -19.77
N LYS A 404 -10.12 -9.38 -18.82
CA LYS A 404 -8.68 -9.17 -19.05
C LYS A 404 -8.38 -7.79 -19.65
N LYS A 405 -9.04 -6.74 -19.14
CA LYS A 405 -8.93 -5.37 -19.65
C LYS A 405 -8.62 -4.38 -18.55
N VAL A 406 -7.83 -3.37 -18.89
CA VAL A 406 -7.70 -2.17 -18.07
C VAL A 406 -8.88 -1.26 -18.32
N ILE A 407 -9.50 -0.83 -17.26
CA ILE A 407 -10.63 0.09 -17.26
C ILE A 407 -10.13 1.44 -16.78
N MET A 408 -10.40 2.45 -17.57
CA MET A 408 -10.06 3.84 -17.23
C MET A 408 -11.31 4.69 -17.30
N PHE A 409 -11.48 5.57 -16.33
CA PHE A 409 -12.56 6.54 -16.32
C PHE A 409 -12.00 7.93 -16.05
N GLU A 410 -12.29 8.86 -16.94
CA GLU A 410 -11.85 10.24 -16.82
C GLU A 410 -12.98 11.18 -17.22
N SER A 411 -13.23 12.18 -16.37
CA SER A 411 -14.23 13.21 -16.59
C SER A 411 -15.65 12.63 -16.76
N LYS A 412 -16.02 12.14 -17.92
CA LYS A 412 -17.36 11.57 -18.21
C LYS A 412 -17.29 10.37 -19.12
N THR A 413 -16.08 9.88 -19.40
CA THR A 413 -15.86 8.86 -20.41
C THR A 413 -15.14 7.67 -19.81
N GLY A 414 -15.65 6.48 -20.07
CA GLY A 414 -15.05 5.22 -19.67
C GLY A 414 -14.42 4.49 -20.86
N TYR A 415 -13.20 4.01 -20.68
CA TYR A 415 -12.40 3.32 -21.68
C TYR A 415 -12.05 1.92 -21.21
N LYS A 416 -12.08 0.95 -22.12
CA LYS A 416 -11.56 -0.41 -21.93
C LYS A 416 -10.37 -0.64 -22.84
N PHE A 417 -9.24 -1.04 -22.25
CA PHE A 417 -8.01 -1.36 -22.98
C PHE A 417 -7.70 -2.83 -22.84
N ASP A 418 -7.53 -3.50 -23.96
CA ASP A 418 -7.05 -4.86 -24.01
C ASP A 418 -5.52 -4.86 -24.02
N LEU A 419 -4.88 -5.32 -22.95
CA LEU A 419 -3.41 -5.30 -22.84
C LEU A 419 -2.74 -6.29 -23.78
N ALA A 420 -3.41 -7.38 -24.18
CA ALA A 420 -2.85 -8.34 -25.12
C ALA A 420 -2.88 -7.78 -26.55
N THR A 421 -4.05 -7.38 -27.03
CA THR A 421 -4.21 -6.94 -28.42
C THR A 421 -3.90 -5.47 -28.63
N GLY A 422 -3.95 -4.65 -27.58
CA GLY A 422 -3.83 -3.20 -27.69
C GLY A 422 -5.10 -2.52 -28.23
N ASP A 423 -6.24 -3.20 -28.21
CA ASP A 423 -7.49 -2.58 -28.63
C ASP A 423 -8.06 -1.68 -27.54
N MET A 424 -8.65 -0.57 -27.95
CA MET A 424 -9.32 0.39 -27.07
C MET A 424 -10.77 0.55 -27.52
N ASN A 425 -11.68 0.47 -26.54
CA ASN A 425 -13.10 0.72 -26.77
C ASN A 425 -13.62 1.72 -25.73
N ILE A 426 -14.40 2.69 -26.17
CA ILE A 426 -15.19 3.53 -25.28
C ILE A 426 -16.41 2.71 -24.88
N PHE A 427 -16.56 2.39 -23.59
CA PHE A 427 -17.70 1.65 -23.09
C PHE A 427 -18.77 2.53 -22.45
N ALA A 428 -18.40 3.75 -22.04
CA ALA A 428 -19.28 4.71 -21.38
C ALA A 428 -19.00 6.13 -21.89
N GLU A 429 -20.06 6.88 -22.22
CA GLU A 429 -19.98 8.28 -22.66
C GLU A 429 -20.99 9.12 -21.90
N ASP A 430 -20.66 10.41 -21.71
CA ASP A 430 -21.51 11.40 -21.04
C ASP A 430 -22.00 11.03 -19.63
N ILE A 431 -21.25 10.20 -18.93
CA ILE A 431 -21.56 9.80 -17.55
C ILE A 431 -21.31 10.98 -16.62
N LYS A 432 -22.40 11.47 -16.01
CA LYS A 432 -22.33 12.55 -15.02
C LYS A 432 -22.36 11.95 -13.62
N LEU A 433 -21.26 12.08 -12.89
CA LEU A 433 -21.17 11.71 -11.48
C LEU A 433 -21.55 12.94 -10.65
N GLU A 434 -22.35 12.73 -9.60
CA GLU A 434 -22.82 13.78 -8.71
C GLU A 434 -21.64 14.45 -7.99
N ASP A 435 -21.57 15.79 -8.03
CA ASP A 435 -20.52 16.62 -7.42
C ASP A 435 -19.06 16.25 -7.74
N VAL A 436 -18.84 15.41 -8.75
CA VAL A 436 -17.53 15.07 -9.25
C VAL A 436 -17.12 16.03 -10.37
N THR A 437 -15.99 16.69 -10.18
CA THR A 437 -15.37 17.56 -11.19
C THR A 437 -14.13 16.87 -11.77
N TRP A 438 -13.59 17.43 -12.84
CA TRP A 438 -12.32 16.94 -13.42
C TRP A 438 -11.11 17.04 -12.47
N LYS A 439 -11.23 17.82 -11.37
CA LYS A 439 -10.20 17.95 -10.31
C LYS A 439 -10.39 16.94 -9.17
N THR A 440 -11.53 16.24 -9.12
CA THR A 440 -11.82 15.29 -8.05
C THR A 440 -11.06 13.99 -8.34
N PRO A 441 -10.07 13.60 -7.52
CA PRO A 441 -9.39 12.34 -7.70
C PRO A 441 -10.35 11.21 -7.36
N LEU A 442 -10.64 10.36 -8.34
CA LEU A 442 -11.49 9.19 -8.17
C LEU A 442 -10.63 7.94 -8.08
N GLU A 443 -11.03 7.03 -7.21
CA GLU A 443 -10.57 5.64 -7.23
C GLU A 443 -11.55 4.76 -7.99
N ALA A 444 -11.07 3.61 -8.45
CA ALA A 444 -11.87 2.66 -9.19
C ALA A 444 -11.67 1.23 -8.69
N GLU A 445 -12.77 0.50 -8.58
CA GLU A 445 -12.79 -0.93 -8.23
C GLU A 445 -13.62 -1.70 -9.27
N CYS A 446 -13.06 -2.81 -9.78
CA CYS A 446 -13.83 -3.72 -10.64
C CYS A 446 -14.73 -4.61 -9.79
N ARG A 447 -16.02 -4.62 -10.12
CA ARG A 447 -17.04 -5.41 -9.44
C ARG A 447 -17.78 -6.33 -10.44
N PRO A 448 -18.43 -7.41 -9.97
CA PRO A 448 -19.19 -8.29 -10.84
C PRO A 448 -20.25 -7.56 -11.68
N LYS A 449 -20.90 -6.54 -11.10
CA LYS A 449 -21.99 -5.79 -11.78
C LYS A 449 -21.51 -4.60 -12.59
N GLY A 450 -20.27 -4.13 -12.41
CA GLY A 450 -19.78 -2.94 -13.09
C GLY A 450 -18.45 -2.42 -12.53
N TYR A 451 -18.22 -1.15 -12.72
CA TYR A 451 -17.06 -0.44 -12.23
C TYR A 451 -17.50 0.58 -11.18
N PHE A 452 -17.00 0.42 -9.98
CA PHE A 452 -17.31 1.27 -8.84
C PHE A 452 -16.27 2.39 -8.76
N PHE A 453 -16.73 3.64 -8.76
CA PHE A 453 -15.90 4.85 -8.65
C PHE A 453 -16.23 5.55 -7.35
N TYR A 454 -15.21 5.95 -6.60
CA TYR A 454 -15.43 6.48 -5.27
C TYR A 454 -14.35 7.49 -4.81
N THR A 455 -14.71 8.26 -3.84
CA THR A 455 -13.85 9.06 -2.94
C THR A 455 -14.31 8.80 -1.50
N ASN A 456 -13.72 9.46 -0.53
CA ASN A 456 -14.17 9.37 0.86
C ASN A 456 -15.62 9.84 1.08
N GLN A 457 -16.18 10.63 0.15
CA GLN A 457 -17.52 11.22 0.27
C GLN A 457 -18.41 10.97 -0.96
N HIS A 458 -17.90 10.26 -1.96
CA HIS A 458 -18.64 9.99 -3.19
C HIS A 458 -18.61 8.50 -3.53
N THR A 459 -19.74 7.99 -4.05
CA THR A 459 -19.83 6.63 -4.61
C THR A 459 -20.65 6.62 -5.88
N SER A 460 -20.21 5.88 -6.88
CA SER A 460 -20.92 5.67 -8.15
C SER A 460 -20.66 4.28 -8.69
N LEU A 461 -21.60 3.72 -9.41
CA LEU A 461 -21.44 2.47 -10.16
C LEU A 461 -21.85 2.68 -11.61
N VAL A 462 -20.98 2.32 -12.53
CA VAL A 462 -21.26 2.22 -13.97
C VAL A 462 -21.21 0.76 -14.36
N ASP A 463 -22.26 0.23 -14.99
CA ASP A 463 -22.30 -1.18 -15.37
C ASP A 463 -21.27 -1.52 -16.48
N LYS A 464 -21.06 -2.80 -16.74
CA LYS A 464 -20.09 -3.27 -17.75
C LYS A 464 -20.41 -2.78 -19.18
N LYS A 465 -21.65 -2.30 -19.42
CA LYS A 465 -22.13 -1.77 -20.70
C LYS A 465 -22.07 -0.23 -20.75
N GLY A 466 -21.61 0.42 -19.70
CA GLY A 466 -21.43 1.87 -19.65
C GLY A 466 -22.66 2.64 -19.18
N LYS A 467 -23.67 1.99 -18.63
CA LYS A 467 -24.83 2.68 -18.06
C LYS A 467 -24.57 3.03 -16.60
N LEU A 468 -24.81 4.30 -16.23
CA LEU A 468 -24.80 4.72 -14.82
C LEU A 468 -25.92 4.00 -14.07
N VAL A 469 -25.55 3.23 -13.06
CA VAL A 469 -26.48 2.53 -12.17
C VAL A 469 -26.95 3.46 -11.06
N TYR A 470 -25.98 4.13 -10.42
CA TYR A 470 -26.25 5.19 -9.43
C TYR A 470 -25.03 6.11 -9.29
N THR A 471 -25.25 7.28 -8.74
CA THR A 471 -24.23 8.22 -8.28
C THR A 471 -24.75 8.92 -7.04
N LYS A 472 -23.91 9.13 -6.03
CA LYS A 472 -24.30 9.76 -4.77
C LYS A 472 -23.12 10.42 -4.08
N GLU A 473 -23.37 11.66 -3.65
CA GLU A 473 -22.46 12.42 -2.79
C GLU A 473 -22.96 12.38 -1.34
N TYR A 474 -22.05 12.35 -0.38
CA TYR A 474 -22.32 12.33 1.05
C TYR A 474 -21.76 13.59 1.69
N PRO A 475 -22.55 14.32 2.50
CA PRO A 475 -22.09 15.54 3.15
C PRO A 475 -20.85 15.29 4.02
N GLN A 476 -19.80 16.07 3.80
CA GLN A 476 -18.62 16.03 4.63
C GLN A 476 -18.92 16.59 6.02
N LEU A 477 -18.36 15.99 7.06
CA LEU A 477 -18.37 16.56 8.40
C LEU A 477 -17.57 17.86 8.40
N SER A 478 -18.03 18.88 9.16
CA SER A 478 -17.33 20.17 9.24
C SER A 478 -15.93 20.02 9.86
N SER A 479 -15.03 20.99 9.62
CA SER A 479 -13.68 20.98 10.20
C SER A 479 -13.68 20.94 11.74
N THR A 480 -14.71 21.48 12.37
CA THR A 480 -14.94 21.39 13.83
C THR A 480 -15.31 19.97 14.24
N ASP A 481 -15.96 19.22 13.37
CA ASP A 481 -16.25 17.80 13.54
C ASP A 481 -15.03 16.94 13.26
N LEU A 482 -14.14 17.38 12.34
CA LEU A 482 -12.96 16.64 11.88
C LEU A 482 -11.74 16.77 12.80
N THR A 483 -11.59 17.87 13.56
CA THR A 483 -10.45 18.01 14.51
C THR A 483 -10.47 16.94 15.60
N SER A 484 -11.63 16.47 15.95
CA SER A 484 -11.81 15.36 16.86
C SER A 484 -11.73 13.98 16.17
N LEU A 485 -11.98 13.91 14.87
CA LEU A 485 -11.88 12.71 14.05
C LEU A 485 -10.49 12.53 13.40
N ALA A 486 -9.70 13.58 13.26
CA ALA A 486 -8.35 13.51 12.69
C ALA A 486 -7.38 12.66 13.54
N GLN A 487 -7.63 12.52 14.84
CA GLN A 487 -6.95 11.54 15.70
C GLN A 487 -7.40 10.10 15.43
N LEU A 488 -8.58 9.91 14.83
CA LEU A 488 -9.18 8.63 14.47
C LEU A 488 -8.97 8.28 12.99
N GLY A 489 -8.80 9.29 12.15
CA GLY A 489 -8.74 9.16 10.68
C GLY A 489 -7.52 8.43 10.13
N ALA A 490 -6.53 8.12 10.96
CA ALA A 490 -5.38 7.33 10.52
C ALA A 490 -5.75 5.88 10.15
N ASN A 491 -6.90 5.36 10.61
CA ASN A 491 -7.30 3.98 10.36
C ASN A 491 -8.44 3.81 9.35
N ILE A 492 -9.22 4.89 9.07
CA ILE A 492 -10.21 4.89 7.99
C ILE A 492 -9.63 5.48 6.71
N ALA A 493 -8.67 6.38 6.83
CA ALA A 493 -7.83 6.87 5.77
C ALA A 493 -6.64 5.93 5.49
N GLY A 494 -6.87 4.64 5.48
CA GLY A 494 -6.08 3.70 4.70
C GLY A 494 -6.24 3.94 3.19
N VAL A 495 -6.93 5.02 2.85
CA VAL A 495 -7.11 5.57 1.53
C VAL A 495 -6.55 7.00 1.55
N ASP A 496 -5.25 7.13 1.72
CA ASP A 496 -4.57 8.21 1.05
C ASP A 496 -4.82 7.98 -0.44
N VAL A 497 -5.47 8.93 -1.10
CA VAL A 497 -5.63 8.91 -2.55
C VAL A 497 -4.23 9.07 -3.13
N ASP A 498 -3.48 7.99 -3.08
CA ASP A 498 -2.19 7.87 -3.72
C ASP A 498 -2.45 7.50 -5.18
N VAL A 499 -2.53 8.54 -6.00
CA VAL A 499 -2.56 8.39 -7.46
C VAL A 499 -1.38 7.54 -7.93
N ALA A 500 -0.24 7.63 -7.26
CA ALA A 500 0.91 6.76 -7.50
C ALA A 500 0.59 5.30 -7.13
N GLY A 501 -0.13 5.03 -6.05
CA GLY A 501 -0.51 3.69 -5.63
C GLY A 501 -1.46 2.98 -6.59
N SER A 502 -2.42 3.68 -7.18
CA SER A 502 -3.31 3.10 -8.20
C SER A 502 -2.55 2.69 -9.46
N ILE A 503 -1.49 3.43 -9.81
CA ILE A 503 -0.63 3.15 -10.96
C ILE A 503 0.41 2.08 -10.62
N GLU A 504 0.91 2.06 -9.41
CA GLU A 504 1.76 0.98 -8.90
C GLU A 504 1.00 -0.35 -8.84
N ASN A 505 -0.28 -0.34 -8.47
CA ASN A 505 -1.16 -1.49 -8.57
C ASN A 505 -1.31 -2.01 -10.01
N MET A 506 -1.36 -1.12 -11.00
CA MET A 506 -1.36 -1.54 -12.41
C MET A 506 -0.04 -2.17 -12.85
N LYS A 507 1.09 -1.61 -12.44
CA LYS A 507 2.41 -2.20 -12.71
C LYS A 507 2.55 -3.58 -12.09
N GLU A 508 2.03 -3.75 -10.88
CA GLU A 508 2.03 -5.04 -10.19
C GLU A 508 1.09 -6.05 -10.85
N LEU A 509 -0.10 -5.64 -11.27
CA LEU A 509 -1.03 -6.49 -12.02
C LEU A 509 -0.45 -6.92 -13.38
N ASP A 510 0.24 -6.03 -14.08
CA ASP A 510 0.95 -6.35 -15.32
C ASP A 510 2.10 -7.33 -15.07
N ARG A 511 2.86 -7.14 -13.99
CA ARG A 511 3.94 -8.02 -13.56
C ARG A 511 3.42 -9.43 -13.22
N LEU A 512 2.33 -9.52 -12.46
CA LEU A 512 1.69 -10.78 -12.11
C LEU A 512 1.11 -11.50 -13.33
N SER A 513 0.53 -10.76 -14.28
CA SER A 513 -0.03 -11.32 -15.52
C SER A 513 1.05 -11.92 -16.43
N LYS A 514 2.27 -11.41 -16.38
CA LYS A 514 3.42 -11.86 -17.21
C LYS A 514 4.31 -12.90 -16.52
N GLY A 515 4.00 -13.31 -15.28
CA GLY A 515 4.78 -14.31 -14.53
C GLY A 515 6.23 -13.88 -14.22
N ALA A 516 6.53 -12.59 -14.30
CA ALA A 516 7.87 -12.07 -14.09
C ALA A 516 8.13 -11.81 -12.59
N TYR A 517 8.89 -12.70 -11.97
CA TYR A 517 9.54 -12.43 -10.69
C TYR A 517 10.77 -11.54 -10.95
N THR A 518 10.61 -10.24 -10.87
CA THR A 518 11.75 -9.33 -10.78
C THR A 518 11.95 -8.99 -9.30
N THR A 519 13.16 -9.21 -8.82
CA THR A 519 13.62 -8.70 -7.52
C THR A 519 13.90 -7.19 -7.65
N SER A 520 12.91 -6.41 -8.02
CA SER A 520 13.06 -4.96 -7.97
C SER A 520 12.91 -4.52 -6.51
N ASN A 521 13.93 -3.86 -5.99
CA ASN A 521 13.98 -3.27 -4.65
C ASN A 521 13.11 -2.01 -4.53
N ALA A 522 12.17 -1.81 -5.39
CA ALA A 522 11.14 -0.82 -5.14
C ALA A 522 10.32 -1.33 -3.96
N ALA A 523 10.48 -0.70 -2.84
CA ALA A 523 9.61 -0.82 -1.70
C ALA A 523 8.19 -0.36 -2.09
N SER A 524 7.55 -1.08 -3.01
CA SER A 524 6.12 -1.01 -3.25
C SER A 524 5.46 -1.73 -2.08
N GLN A 525 5.24 -1.01 -1.02
CA GLN A 525 4.72 -1.54 0.24
C GLN A 525 3.22 -1.87 0.20
N GLY A 526 2.57 -1.93 -0.97
CA GLY A 526 1.11 -2.04 -1.02
C GLY A 526 0.53 -3.41 -1.36
N THR A 527 1.05 -4.16 -2.33
CA THR A 527 0.30 -5.27 -2.93
C THR A 527 1.03 -6.62 -3.05
N ALA A 528 2.36 -6.64 -3.12
CA ALA A 528 3.14 -7.88 -3.14
C ALA A 528 3.09 -8.66 -1.81
N LYS A 529 2.70 -8.02 -0.73
CA LYS A 529 2.72 -8.56 0.63
C LYS A 529 1.79 -9.75 0.88
N THR A 530 0.73 -9.87 0.10
CA THR A 530 -0.31 -10.89 0.34
C THR A 530 0.00 -12.25 -0.28
N ASP A 531 0.71 -12.31 -1.41
CA ASP A 531 1.09 -13.60 -2.02
C ASP A 531 2.26 -14.24 -1.28
N VAL A 532 3.09 -13.43 -0.66
CA VAL A 532 4.20 -13.87 0.20
C VAL A 532 3.69 -14.59 1.44
N MET A 533 2.56 -14.14 2.03
CA MET A 533 1.97 -14.80 3.19
C MET A 533 1.33 -16.16 2.86
N ALA A 534 0.91 -16.38 1.62
CA ALA A 534 0.40 -17.67 1.16
C ALA A 534 1.52 -18.69 0.93
N SER A 535 2.73 -18.24 0.59
CA SER A 535 3.89 -19.09 0.31
C SER A 535 4.80 -19.33 1.52
N ALA A 536 4.74 -18.48 2.54
CA ALA A 536 5.54 -18.66 3.73
C ALA A 536 5.11 -19.94 4.48
N ALA A 537 5.98 -20.92 4.47
CA ALA A 537 5.87 -22.10 5.34
C ALA A 537 6.10 -21.68 6.80
N ILE A 538 5.24 -20.81 7.32
CA ILE A 538 5.15 -20.58 8.76
C ILE A 538 4.51 -21.87 9.33
N THR A 539 5.35 -22.80 9.68
CA THR A 539 4.95 -24.11 10.26
C THR A 539 4.40 -23.98 11.67
N ASN A 540 4.15 -22.76 12.12
CA ASN A 540 3.55 -22.55 13.43
C ASN A 540 2.03 -22.79 13.34
N THR A 541 1.58 -23.93 13.88
CA THR A 541 0.19 -24.39 13.94
C THR A 541 -0.63 -23.62 14.98
N ASN A 542 -0.20 -22.44 15.41
CA ASN A 542 -0.97 -21.61 16.33
C ASN A 542 -2.26 -21.14 15.64
N LEU A 543 -3.40 -21.45 16.27
CA LEU A 543 -4.74 -21.12 15.77
C LEU A 543 -4.89 -19.63 15.41
N SER A 544 -4.28 -18.72 16.19
CA SER A 544 -4.35 -17.28 15.92
C SER A 544 -3.63 -16.86 14.62
N PHE A 545 -2.56 -17.55 14.22
CA PHE A 545 -1.93 -17.32 12.90
C PHE A 545 -2.82 -17.79 11.76
N GLU A 546 -3.50 -18.93 11.92
CA GLU A 546 -4.45 -19.41 10.91
C GLU A 546 -5.65 -18.46 10.77
N VAL A 547 -6.19 -17.98 11.89
CA VAL A 547 -7.28 -16.98 11.90
C VAL A 547 -6.84 -15.71 11.19
N THR A 548 -5.67 -15.17 11.56
CA THR A 548 -5.14 -13.97 10.94
C THR A 548 -4.92 -14.14 9.44
N ARG A 549 -4.34 -15.26 9.03
CA ARG A 549 -4.12 -15.58 7.60
C ARG A 549 -5.44 -15.68 6.85
N THR A 550 -6.44 -16.35 7.42
CA THR A 550 -7.77 -16.47 6.82
C THR A 550 -8.46 -15.12 6.71
N ARG A 551 -8.45 -14.31 7.76
CA ARG A 551 -8.99 -12.94 7.72
C ARG A 551 -8.30 -12.10 6.66
N TYR A 552 -6.98 -12.14 6.59
CA TYR A 552 -6.20 -11.39 5.62
C TYR A 552 -6.48 -11.82 4.17
N SER A 553 -6.62 -13.13 3.92
CA SER A 553 -7.05 -13.66 2.61
C SER A 553 -8.46 -13.21 2.26
N ASN A 554 -9.38 -13.25 3.22
CA ASN A 554 -10.78 -12.87 3.01
C ASN A 554 -10.93 -11.35 2.76
N SER A 555 -10.05 -10.51 3.29
CA SER A 555 -10.07 -9.08 3.02
C SER A 555 -9.79 -8.72 1.56
N ARG A 556 -9.19 -9.63 0.78
CA ARG A 556 -8.97 -9.48 -0.67
C ARG A 556 -10.22 -9.75 -1.51
N ILE A 557 -11.15 -10.55 -1.01
CA ILE A 557 -12.39 -10.86 -1.73
C ILE A 557 -13.27 -9.62 -1.64
N ALA A 558 -13.62 -9.05 -2.79
CA ALA A 558 -14.36 -7.82 -2.98
C ALA A 558 -15.32 -7.50 -1.83
N ARG A 559 -14.99 -6.51 -1.04
CA ARG A 559 -15.84 -5.99 0.03
C ARG A 559 -17.09 -5.41 -0.61
N ASP A 560 -18.25 -5.93 -0.26
CA ASP A 560 -19.52 -5.52 -0.88
C ASP A 560 -19.98 -4.14 -0.40
N HIS A 561 -19.37 -3.63 0.65
CA HIS A 561 -19.77 -2.38 1.29
C HIS A 561 -18.59 -1.42 1.43
N MET A 562 -18.93 -0.14 1.45
CA MET A 562 -18.06 0.96 1.84
C MET A 562 -18.66 1.65 3.06
N PHE A 563 -17.82 2.03 4.03
CA PHE A 563 -18.26 2.74 5.23
C PHE A 563 -17.94 4.22 5.07
N ILE A 564 -18.97 5.06 5.22
CA ILE A 564 -18.85 6.51 5.09
C ILE A 564 -19.34 7.18 6.36
N THR A 565 -18.48 8.01 6.94
CA THR A 565 -18.86 8.88 8.06
C THR A 565 -19.42 10.19 7.50
N THR A 566 -20.66 10.49 7.82
CA THR A 566 -21.39 11.62 7.26
C THR A 566 -22.46 12.14 8.24
N LYS A 567 -23.25 13.11 7.81
CA LYS A 567 -24.52 13.45 8.46
C LYS A 567 -25.65 12.75 7.73
N ASP A 568 -26.53 12.12 8.48
CA ASP A 568 -27.76 11.53 7.94
C ASP A 568 -28.76 12.62 7.50
N GLU A 569 -29.89 12.20 6.94
CA GLU A 569 -30.96 13.09 6.49
C GLU A 569 -31.55 13.99 7.62
N THR A 570 -31.32 13.61 8.88
CA THR A 570 -31.71 14.37 10.06
C THR A 570 -30.60 15.26 10.60
N SER A 571 -29.50 15.41 9.89
CA SER A 571 -28.27 16.13 10.27
C SER A 571 -27.53 15.55 11.49
N LYS A 572 -27.84 14.31 11.87
CA LYS A 572 -27.09 13.56 12.88
C LYS A 572 -25.86 12.92 12.28
N ARG A 573 -24.79 12.88 13.04
CA ARG A 573 -23.58 12.16 12.65
C ARG A 573 -23.85 10.67 12.60
N SER A 574 -23.41 10.03 11.53
CA SER A 574 -23.70 8.62 11.30
C SER A 574 -22.57 7.95 10.54
N ILE A 575 -22.38 6.65 10.77
CA ILE A 575 -21.62 5.77 9.92
C ILE A 575 -22.62 5.04 9.05
N LEU A 576 -22.49 5.20 7.74
CA LEU A 576 -23.31 4.52 6.75
C LEU A 576 -22.54 3.32 6.19
N MET A 577 -23.17 2.15 6.14
CA MET A 577 -22.70 1.01 5.39
C MET A 577 -23.35 1.02 4.00
N ILE A 578 -22.60 1.48 3.01
CA ILE A 578 -23.08 1.65 1.63
C ILE A 578 -22.78 0.39 0.83
N ASN A 579 -23.81 -0.20 0.27
CA ASN A 579 -23.68 -1.31 -0.66
C ASN A 579 -23.13 -0.77 -2.00
N LYS A 580 -21.94 -1.23 -2.38
CA LYS A 580 -21.22 -0.75 -3.58
C LYS A 580 -21.97 -1.02 -4.88
N ASP A 581 -22.82 -2.07 -4.91
CA ASP A 581 -23.58 -2.47 -6.10
C ASP A 581 -24.89 -1.72 -6.28
N THR A 582 -25.42 -1.08 -5.21
CA THR A 582 -26.72 -0.42 -5.23
C THR A 582 -26.69 1.05 -4.84
N GLY A 583 -25.61 1.51 -4.21
CA GLY A 583 -25.48 2.87 -3.65
C GLY A 583 -26.41 3.15 -2.48
N LYS A 584 -27.07 2.14 -1.95
CA LYS A 584 -27.98 2.30 -0.80
C LYS A 584 -27.23 2.05 0.49
N ALA A 585 -27.58 2.82 1.52
CA ALA A 585 -27.18 2.50 2.86
C ALA A 585 -28.01 1.30 3.35
N ASP A 586 -27.35 0.14 3.46
CA ASP A 586 -28.00 -1.05 4.00
C ASP A 586 -28.19 -0.91 5.51
N LYS A 587 -27.25 -0.22 6.18
CA LYS A 587 -27.32 0.09 7.61
C LYS A 587 -26.75 1.47 7.94
N THR A 588 -27.24 2.03 9.04
CA THR A 588 -26.83 3.34 9.57
C THR A 588 -26.62 3.23 11.07
N ILE A 589 -25.48 3.65 11.57
CA ILE A 589 -25.18 3.74 12.99
C ILE A 589 -25.13 5.21 13.36
N ASN A 590 -26.00 5.65 14.24
CA ASN A 590 -25.97 7.02 14.76
C ASN A 590 -24.88 7.15 15.82
N ILE A 591 -24.06 8.18 15.67
CA ILE A 591 -22.98 8.51 16.58
C ILE A 591 -23.49 9.54 17.59
N VAL A 592 -23.49 9.18 18.87
CA VAL A 592 -23.99 10.06 19.95
C VAL A 592 -22.94 11.08 20.36
N ASP A 593 -21.68 10.65 20.45
CA ASP A 593 -20.59 11.48 20.94
C ASP A 593 -20.09 12.47 19.89
N THR A 594 -19.60 13.61 20.34
CA THR A 594 -18.96 14.61 19.48
C THR A 594 -17.59 14.13 18.96
N THR A 595 -16.94 13.26 19.70
CA THR A 595 -15.61 12.68 19.39
C THR A 595 -15.63 11.15 19.59
N PRO A 596 -16.38 10.42 18.73
CA PRO A 596 -16.53 8.99 18.94
C PRO A 596 -15.23 8.25 18.68
N LEU A 597 -14.89 7.32 19.58
CA LEU A 597 -13.89 6.31 19.29
C LEU A 597 -14.60 5.16 18.59
N TYR A 598 -14.15 4.80 17.38
CA TYR A 598 -14.75 3.67 16.68
C TYR A 598 -13.74 2.96 15.76
N VAL A 599 -14.01 1.70 15.49
CA VAL A 599 -13.25 0.85 14.55
C VAL A 599 -14.24 0.11 13.66
N VAL A 600 -13.96 0.03 12.38
CA VAL A 600 -14.75 -0.73 11.41
C VAL A 600 -14.01 -2.00 11.03
N ASP A 601 -14.64 -3.14 11.29
CA ASP A 601 -14.21 -4.45 10.80
C ASP A 601 -14.95 -4.76 9.50
N GLU A 602 -14.34 -4.43 8.39
CA GLU A 602 -14.94 -4.66 7.06
C GLU A 602 -14.94 -6.16 6.68
N ILE A 603 -14.11 -6.98 7.32
CA ILE A 603 -14.04 -8.42 7.05
C ILE A 603 -15.25 -9.12 7.66
N ASP A 604 -15.49 -8.89 8.94
CA ASP A 604 -16.64 -9.47 9.64
C ASP A 604 -17.90 -8.60 9.56
N THR A 605 -17.79 -7.45 8.87
CA THR A 605 -18.88 -6.48 8.69
C THR A 605 -19.43 -6.02 10.05
N ARG A 606 -18.54 -5.54 10.92
CA ARG A 606 -18.85 -5.06 12.27
C ARG A 606 -18.33 -3.65 12.48
N VAL A 607 -19.00 -2.93 13.37
CA VAL A 607 -18.54 -1.63 13.84
C VAL A 607 -18.49 -1.67 15.37
N PHE A 608 -17.35 -1.29 15.90
CA PHE A 608 -17.12 -1.15 17.35
C PHE A 608 -17.08 0.34 17.67
N ILE A 609 -17.93 0.79 18.56
CA ILE A 609 -18.01 2.18 19.00
C ILE A 609 -17.82 2.23 20.51
N CYS A 610 -16.99 3.15 20.98
CA CYS A 610 -16.89 3.44 22.41
C CYS A 610 -17.73 4.68 22.71
N GLU A 611 -18.83 4.47 23.42
CA GLU A 611 -19.71 5.55 23.86
C GLU A 611 -19.25 6.14 25.20
N HIS A 612 -19.23 7.47 25.28
CA HIS A 612 -18.85 8.24 26.47
C HIS A 612 -17.48 7.86 27.05
N ASN A 613 -16.58 7.31 26.22
CA ASN A 613 -15.29 6.78 26.63
C ASN A 613 -15.36 5.70 27.74
N MET A 614 -16.51 5.03 27.88
CA MET A 614 -16.75 4.05 28.95
C MET A 614 -17.30 2.73 28.46
N THR A 615 -18.10 2.71 27.42
CA THR A 615 -18.81 1.51 26.96
C THR A 615 -18.45 1.18 25.54
N ILE A 616 -17.87 0.01 25.29
CA ILE A 616 -17.61 -0.47 23.94
C ILE A 616 -18.80 -1.31 23.48
N ILE A 617 -19.34 -0.94 22.31
CA ILE A 617 -20.52 -1.60 21.72
C ILE A 617 -20.12 -2.15 20.35
N CYS A 618 -20.47 -3.40 20.08
CA CYS A 618 -20.36 -4.02 18.78
C CYS A 618 -21.71 -4.03 18.06
N TYR A 619 -21.72 -3.53 16.85
CA TYR A 619 -22.86 -3.61 15.94
C TYR A 619 -22.55 -4.56 14.79
N ASP A 620 -23.47 -5.51 14.54
CA ASP A 620 -23.43 -6.34 13.33
C ASP A 620 -24.03 -5.56 12.16
N MET A 621 -23.25 -5.47 11.10
CA MET A 621 -23.62 -4.76 9.87
C MET A 621 -23.99 -5.75 8.73
N LYS A 622 -24.13 -7.06 9.04
CA LYS A 622 -24.67 -8.07 8.09
C LYS A 622 -26.17 -8.01 7.94
#